data_b7402ed0e4c1ce019d87d83123c8e280
#
_entry.id   b7402ed0e4c1ce019d87d83123c8e280
#
_cell.length_a   1.000
_cell.length_b   1.000
_cell.length_c   1.000
_cell.angle_alpha   90.00
_cell.angle_beta   90.00
_cell.angle_gamma   90.00
#
_symmetry.space_group_name_H-M   'P 1'
#
loop_
_entity.id
_entity.type
_entity.pdbx_description
1 polymer ?
#
loop_
_entity_poly.entity_id
_entity_poly.type
_entity_poly.pdbx_seq_one_letter_code
_entity_poly.pdbx_strand_id
1 'polypeptide(L)'
;MRSIKTKLFSLGMAASMLLALGGCAMSTPANVGSIGGVEIPAGVYLLAQYNSYNTASGLADLATGETANDVKTVLKAQCTGTINGEEVTTDGADYISQLTSHAIEYYAAVEKEFDELGGVLDDAATAEAANSADSLWNSNGDLYTANGISKSTVETYLLNAQKAKAILNLTYGADGTSPVTEAEYTDYVNNDCYYVETVQFPLVNYSSYSLATDDQKSQIEDIAAQCLAELNEQATAETASNSALYTAAMNYVPQAMSAMGSTIESAQAVYYAGSKLYTPDDLSSFGGDGYNNLTDPLD
;
A
#
# COMPACT_ATOMS: atom_id res chain seq x y z
N MET A 1 -23.13 0.72 -24.15
CA MET A 1 -22.00 0.20 -24.94
C MET A 1 -20.90 -0.46 -24.10
N ARG A 2 -20.96 -0.43 -22.76
CA ARG A 2 -20.01 -1.10 -21.84
C ARG A 2 -20.10 -2.64 -21.81
N SER A 3 -21.26 -3.21 -22.08
CA SER A 3 -21.57 -4.65 -21.90
C SER A 3 -20.92 -5.61 -22.91
N ILE A 4 -20.51 -5.16 -24.07
CA ILE A 4 -19.99 -6.06 -25.14
C ILE A 4 -18.49 -6.32 -24.98
N LYS A 5 -17.73 -5.34 -24.50
CA LYS A 5 -16.28 -5.48 -24.31
C LYS A 5 -15.96 -6.44 -23.14
N THR A 6 -16.73 -6.39 -22.07
CA THR A 6 -16.56 -7.27 -20.90
C THR A 6 -16.87 -8.75 -21.24
N LYS A 7 -17.83 -9.00 -22.12
CA LYS A 7 -18.20 -10.38 -22.52
C LYS A 7 -17.18 -11.04 -23.46
N LEU A 8 -16.46 -10.26 -24.28
CA LEU A 8 -15.40 -10.78 -25.13
C LEU A 8 -14.13 -11.13 -24.34
N PHE A 9 -13.85 -10.38 -23.27
CA PHE A 9 -12.70 -10.64 -22.40
C PHE A 9 -12.91 -11.89 -21.53
N SER A 10 -14.13 -12.11 -21.01
CA SER A 10 -14.47 -13.30 -20.21
C SER A 10 -14.44 -14.61 -21.03
N LEU A 11 -14.69 -14.55 -22.33
CA LEU A 11 -14.63 -15.74 -23.20
C LEU A 11 -13.16 -16.17 -23.46
N GLY A 12 -12.23 -15.22 -23.55
CA GLY A 12 -10.79 -15.48 -23.67
C GLY A 12 -10.19 -16.13 -22.42
N MET A 13 -10.63 -15.70 -21.24
CA MET A 13 -10.17 -16.22 -19.95
C MET A 13 -10.63 -17.68 -19.68
N ALA A 14 -11.86 -18.04 -20.04
CA ALA A 14 -12.37 -19.39 -19.87
C ALA A 14 -11.62 -20.42 -20.74
N ALA A 15 -11.12 -20.00 -21.90
CA ALA A 15 -10.35 -20.88 -22.79
C ALA A 15 -8.93 -21.16 -22.26
N SER A 16 -8.28 -20.20 -21.57
CA SER A 16 -6.93 -20.37 -21.03
C SER A 16 -6.90 -21.26 -19.77
N MET A 17 -7.95 -21.26 -18.94
CA MET A 17 -8.05 -22.16 -17.78
C MET A 17 -8.27 -23.64 -18.16
N LEU A 18 -8.90 -23.93 -19.31
CA LEU A 18 -9.13 -25.28 -19.79
C LEU A 18 -7.87 -25.92 -20.39
N LEU A 19 -6.89 -25.13 -20.81
CA LEU A 19 -5.65 -25.62 -21.41
C LEU A 19 -4.61 -26.08 -20.38
N ALA A 20 -4.70 -25.62 -19.14
CA ALA A 20 -3.79 -26.01 -18.05
C ALA A 20 -4.07 -27.41 -17.47
N LEU A 21 -5.20 -28.04 -17.81
CA LEU A 21 -5.61 -29.34 -17.28
C LEU A 21 -5.34 -30.56 -18.23
N GLY A 22 -4.87 -30.29 -19.44
CA GLY A 22 -4.54 -31.34 -20.41
C GLY A 22 -3.03 -31.50 -20.53
N GLY A 23 -2.47 -32.58 -20.03
CA GLY A 23 -1.04 -32.92 -20.07
C GLY A 23 -0.45 -33.17 -21.46
N CYS A 24 -0.60 -32.26 -22.39
CA CYS A 24 0.18 -32.14 -23.61
C CYS A 24 1.08 -30.92 -23.51
N ALA A 25 2.34 -31.06 -23.89
CA ALA A 25 3.30 -29.96 -23.97
C ALA A 25 2.83 -28.91 -24.99
N MET A 26 1.87 -28.08 -24.59
CA MET A 26 1.52 -26.87 -25.33
C MET A 26 2.46 -25.75 -24.86
N SER A 27 3.20 -25.18 -25.81
CA SER A 27 4.00 -23.99 -25.53
C SER A 27 3.05 -22.89 -25.08
N THR A 28 3.28 -22.36 -23.86
CA THR A 28 2.57 -21.17 -23.41
C THR A 28 2.79 -20.07 -24.44
N PRO A 29 1.75 -19.40 -24.96
CA PRO A 29 1.94 -18.29 -25.87
C PRO A 29 2.77 -17.20 -25.20
N ALA A 30 3.59 -16.48 -25.97
CA ALA A 30 4.37 -15.37 -25.41
C ALA A 30 3.46 -14.30 -24.81
N ASN A 31 2.34 -14.02 -25.47
CA ASN A 31 1.34 -13.01 -25.07
C ASN A 31 -0.05 -13.65 -24.98
N VAL A 32 -0.87 -13.16 -24.05
CA VAL A 32 -2.28 -13.60 -23.88
C VAL A 32 -3.27 -12.73 -24.65
N GLY A 33 -2.82 -11.61 -25.21
CA GLY A 33 -3.63 -10.65 -25.96
C GLY A 33 -3.01 -9.27 -25.97
N SER A 34 -3.80 -8.26 -26.35
CA SER A 34 -3.39 -6.86 -26.30
C SER A 34 -4.49 -5.95 -25.76
N ILE A 35 -4.11 -4.88 -25.09
CA ILE A 35 -5.00 -3.84 -24.57
C ILE A 35 -4.48 -2.48 -25.06
N GLY A 36 -5.32 -1.75 -25.80
CA GLY A 36 -4.94 -0.43 -26.31
C GLY A 36 -3.73 -0.44 -27.25
N GLY A 37 -3.41 -1.60 -27.86
CA GLY A 37 -2.23 -1.79 -28.71
C GLY A 37 -1.00 -2.34 -27.97
N VAL A 38 -1.04 -2.43 -26.65
CA VAL A 38 0.03 -3.00 -25.83
C VAL A 38 -0.16 -4.52 -25.72
N GLU A 39 0.84 -5.27 -26.11
CA GLU A 39 0.90 -6.72 -25.94
C GLU A 39 1.05 -7.10 -24.46
N ILE A 40 0.24 -8.06 -23.98
CA ILE A 40 0.29 -8.52 -22.60
C ILE A 40 1.06 -9.84 -22.51
N PRO A 41 2.26 -9.84 -21.91
CA PRO A 41 3.05 -11.06 -21.74
C PRO A 41 2.29 -12.06 -20.88
N ALA A 42 2.29 -13.33 -21.28
CA ALA A 42 1.58 -14.39 -20.55
C ALA A 42 2.05 -14.50 -19.10
N GLY A 43 3.35 -14.34 -18.84
CA GLY A 43 3.91 -14.34 -17.50
C GLY A 43 3.36 -13.21 -16.62
N VAL A 44 3.24 -11.98 -17.18
CA VAL A 44 2.67 -10.83 -16.46
C VAL A 44 1.21 -11.09 -16.07
N TYR A 45 0.44 -11.67 -16.99
CA TYR A 45 -0.94 -12.10 -16.68
C TYR A 45 -0.99 -13.14 -15.54
N LEU A 46 -0.13 -14.16 -15.58
CA LEU A 46 -0.06 -15.17 -14.53
C LEU A 46 0.35 -14.58 -13.18
N LEU A 47 1.31 -13.66 -13.17
CA LEU A 47 1.72 -12.95 -11.94
C LEU A 47 0.58 -12.09 -11.39
N ALA A 48 -0.12 -11.35 -12.23
CA ALA A 48 -1.30 -10.56 -11.84
C ALA A 48 -2.40 -11.46 -11.25
N GLN A 49 -2.68 -12.60 -11.88
CA GLN A 49 -3.66 -13.57 -11.39
C GLN A 49 -3.24 -14.19 -10.05
N TYR A 50 -1.96 -14.55 -9.90
CA TYR A 50 -1.40 -15.04 -8.64
C TYR A 50 -1.55 -14.02 -7.51
N ASN A 51 -1.22 -12.76 -7.76
CA ASN A 51 -1.38 -11.69 -6.78
C ASN A 51 -2.85 -11.46 -6.44
N SER A 52 -3.74 -11.48 -7.42
CA SER A 52 -5.19 -11.37 -7.22
C SER A 52 -5.76 -12.51 -6.37
N TYR A 53 -5.26 -13.74 -6.59
CA TYR A 53 -5.61 -14.88 -5.75
C TYR A 53 -5.15 -14.69 -4.30
N ASN A 54 -3.94 -14.23 -4.07
CA ASN A 54 -3.44 -13.98 -2.72
C ASN A 54 -4.27 -12.91 -2.00
N THR A 55 -4.66 -11.85 -2.70
CA THR A 55 -5.57 -10.82 -2.16
C THR A 55 -6.93 -11.40 -1.81
N ALA A 56 -7.56 -12.14 -2.73
CA ALA A 56 -8.85 -12.78 -2.48
C ALA A 56 -8.78 -13.78 -1.32
N SER A 57 -7.68 -14.54 -1.22
CA SER A 57 -7.44 -15.49 -0.13
C SER A 57 -7.40 -14.81 1.25
N GLY A 58 -6.84 -13.58 1.32
CA GLY A 58 -6.83 -12.77 2.55
C GLY A 58 -8.17 -12.13 2.90
N LEU A 59 -9.05 -11.95 1.91
CA LEU A 59 -10.37 -11.30 2.06
C LEU A 59 -11.52 -12.32 2.13
N ALA A 60 -11.23 -13.63 1.95
CA ALA A 60 -12.25 -14.65 1.90
C ALA A 60 -12.95 -14.83 3.25
N ASP A 61 -14.28 -14.72 3.27
CA ASP A 61 -15.12 -15.07 4.42
C ASP A 61 -15.25 -16.60 4.48
N LEU A 62 -14.45 -17.21 5.35
CA LEU A 62 -14.33 -18.64 5.49
C LEU A 62 -15.16 -19.16 6.66
N ALA A 63 -15.90 -20.26 6.43
CA ALA A 63 -16.63 -20.93 7.51
C ALA A 63 -15.64 -21.53 8.54
N THR A 64 -16.12 -21.71 9.77
CA THR A 64 -15.32 -22.30 10.85
C THR A 64 -14.77 -23.68 10.46
N GLY A 65 -13.44 -23.80 10.44
CA GLY A 65 -12.72 -25.03 10.06
C GLY A 65 -12.28 -25.09 8.59
N GLU A 66 -12.68 -24.14 7.77
CA GLU A 66 -12.12 -23.96 6.41
C GLU A 66 -10.79 -23.18 6.47
N THR A 67 -9.95 -23.37 5.46
CA THR A 67 -8.66 -22.67 5.35
C THR A 67 -8.47 -22.10 3.96
N ALA A 68 -7.77 -20.98 3.87
CA ALA A 68 -7.37 -20.35 2.61
C ALA A 68 -6.34 -21.19 1.81
N ASN A 69 -5.87 -22.32 2.34
CA ASN A 69 -4.97 -23.23 1.62
C ASN A 69 -5.68 -24.08 0.56
N ASP A 70 -7.02 -24.21 0.63
CA ASP A 70 -7.79 -24.86 -0.42
C ASP A 70 -8.30 -23.86 -1.44
N VAL A 71 -7.72 -23.89 -2.63
CA VAL A 71 -8.09 -23.02 -3.76
C VAL A 71 -9.59 -23.07 -4.04
N LYS A 72 -10.23 -24.25 -3.99
CA LYS A 72 -11.67 -24.37 -4.28
C LYS A 72 -12.53 -23.68 -3.23
N THR A 73 -12.08 -23.66 -2.00
CA THR A 73 -12.74 -22.95 -0.90
C THR A 73 -12.65 -21.44 -1.15
N VAL A 74 -11.46 -20.91 -1.44
CA VAL A 74 -11.28 -19.49 -1.74
C VAL A 74 -12.12 -19.03 -2.94
N LEU A 75 -12.13 -19.81 -4.03
CA LEU A 75 -12.89 -19.46 -5.24
C LEU A 75 -14.40 -19.35 -5.02
N LYS A 76 -14.94 -20.00 -3.98
CA LYS A 76 -16.37 -20.00 -3.65
C LYS A 76 -16.75 -19.08 -2.50
N ALA A 77 -15.76 -18.69 -1.68
CA ALA A 77 -15.99 -17.82 -0.54
C ALA A 77 -16.41 -16.41 -1.02
N GLN A 78 -17.20 -15.72 -0.21
CA GLN A 78 -17.45 -14.29 -0.41
C GLN A 78 -16.17 -13.52 -0.11
N CYS A 79 -15.82 -12.61 -1.01
CA CYS A 79 -14.72 -11.66 -0.84
C CYS A 79 -15.29 -10.25 -0.88
N THR A 80 -14.95 -9.43 0.10
CA THR A 80 -15.28 -8.01 0.13
C THR A 80 -13.99 -7.21 0.17
N GLY A 81 -13.81 -6.31 -0.78
CA GLY A 81 -12.63 -5.45 -0.87
C GLY A 81 -12.79 -4.39 -1.94
N THR A 82 -11.76 -3.60 -2.16
CA THR A 82 -11.80 -2.46 -3.09
C THR A 82 -11.13 -2.83 -4.42
N ILE A 83 -11.80 -2.54 -5.54
CA ILE A 83 -11.26 -2.63 -6.90
C ILE A 83 -11.52 -1.29 -7.59
N ASN A 84 -10.47 -0.62 -8.05
CA ASN A 84 -10.55 0.67 -8.71
C ASN A 84 -11.30 1.74 -7.88
N GLY A 85 -11.08 1.75 -6.55
CA GLY A 85 -11.70 2.71 -5.63
C GLY A 85 -13.16 2.41 -5.27
N GLU A 86 -13.77 1.34 -5.83
CA GLU A 86 -15.13 0.93 -5.51
C GLU A 86 -15.12 -0.34 -4.64
N GLU A 87 -15.96 -0.37 -3.60
CA GLU A 87 -16.16 -1.58 -2.80
C GLU A 87 -16.90 -2.64 -3.62
N VAL A 88 -16.34 -3.83 -3.67
CA VAL A 88 -16.86 -4.99 -4.40
C VAL A 88 -17.06 -6.15 -3.44
N THR A 89 -18.26 -6.71 -3.40
CA THR A 89 -18.58 -7.96 -2.70
C THR A 89 -19.07 -8.99 -3.70
N THR A 90 -18.31 -10.07 -3.90
CA THR A 90 -18.63 -11.14 -4.86
C THR A 90 -17.95 -12.44 -4.44
N ASP A 91 -18.16 -13.54 -5.18
CA ASP A 91 -17.40 -14.77 -4.94
C ASP A 91 -15.91 -14.59 -5.34
N GLY A 92 -15.03 -15.43 -4.74
CA GLY A 92 -13.59 -15.32 -4.91
C GLY A 92 -13.15 -15.48 -6.37
N ALA A 93 -13.84 -16.30 -7.16
CA ALA A 93 -13.50 -16.48 -8.57
C ALA A 93 -13.74 -15.19 -9.38
N ASP A 94 -14.90 -14.56 -9.17
CA ASP A 94 -15.23 -13.29 -9.82
C ASP A 94 -14.36 -12.14 -9.29
N TYR A 95 -14.06 -12.11 -7.99
CA TYR A 95 -13.16 -11.11 -7.39
C TYR A 95 -11.76 -11.18 -8.00
N ILE A 96 -11.17 -12.40 -8.09
CA ILE A 96 -9.87 -12.62 -8.72
C ILE A 96 -9.89 -12.19 -10.19
N SER A 97 -10.94 -12.52 -10.92
CA SER A 97 -11.08 -12.15 -12.32
C SER A 97 -11.13 -10.64 -12.53
N GLN A 98 -11.91 -9.92 -11.73
CA GLN A 98 -12.01 -8.46 -11.80
C GLN A 98 -10.69 -7.77 -11.41
N LEU A 99 -10.07 -8.21 -10.32
CA LEU A 99 -8.81 -7.65 -9.86
C LEU A 99 -7.66 -7.92 -10.85
N THR A 100 -7.61 -9.14 -11.43
CA THR A 100 -6.64 -9.46 -12.49
C THR A 100 -6.85 -8.58 -13.71
N SER A 101 -8.10 -8.41 -14.17
CA SER A 101 -8.40 -7.54 -15.32
C SER A 101 -7.98 -6.10 -15.08
N HIS A 102 -8.26 -5.58 -13.89
CA HIS A 102 -7.84 -4.23 -13.50
C HIS A 102 -6.31 -4.09 -13.49
N ALA A 103 -5.59 -5.07 -12.92
CA ALA A 103 -4.13 -5.06 -12.87
C ALA A 103 -3.50 -5.07 -14.27
N ILE A 104 -4.08 -5.84 -15.21
CA ILE A 104 -3.58 -5.91 -16.59
C ILE A 104 -3.95 -4.67 -17.40
N GLU A 105 -5.12 -4.08 -17.18
CA GLU A 105 -5.49 -2.79 -17.77
C GLU A 105 -4.55 -1.67 -17.29
N TYR A 106 -4.23 -1.66 -16.00
CA TYR A 106 -3.26 -0.72 -15.44
C TYR A 106 -1.85 -0.93 -16.02
N TYR A 107 -1.38 -2.19 -16.11
CA TYR A 107 -0.10 -2.50 -16.74
C TYR A 107 -0.03 -1.94 -18.15
N ALA A 108 -1.05 -2.20 -18.97
CA ALA A 108 -1.09 -1.72 -20.34
C ALA A 108 -1.17 -0.18 -20.45
N ALA A 109 -1.91 0.46 -19.54
CA ALA A 109 -2.00 1.92 -19.50
C ALA A 109 -0.64 2.55 -19.18
N VAL A 110 0.10 2.00 -18.21
CA VAL A 110 1.45 2.47 -17.88
C VAL A 110 2.42 2.29 -19.04
N GLU A 111 2.45 1.12 -19.69
CA GLU A 111 3.33 0.90 -20.87
C GLU A 111 3.05 1.93 -21.97
N LYS A 112 1.76 2.11 -22.27
CA LYS A 112 1.33 3.02 -23.33
C LYS A 112 1.67 4.48 -23.02
N GLU A 113 1.31 4.96 -21.83
CA GLU A 113 1.54 6.34 -21.42
C GLU A 113 3.03 6.66 -21.35
N PHE A 114 3.83 5.72 -20.83
CA PHE A 114 5.27 5.89 -20.76
C PHE A 114 5.90 6.03 -22.17
N ASP A 115 5.46 5.20 -23.12
CA ASP A 115 5.91 5.27 -24.51
C ASP A 115 5.45 6.57 -25.21
N GLU A 116 4.20 7.00 -24.98
CA GLU A 116 3.64 8.24 -25.56
C GLU A 116 4.36 9.50 -25.01
N LEU A 117 4.82 9.46 -23.76
CA LEU A 117 5.65 10.52 -23.18
C LEU A 117 7.13 10.46 -23.62
N GLY A 118 7.52 9.47 -24.42
CA GLY A 118 8.91 9.26 -24.81
C GLY A 118 9.81 8.87 -23.63
N GLY A 119 9.25 8.19 -22.64
CA GLY A 119 9.91 7.84 -21.38
C GLY A 119 11.09 6.88 -21.58
N VAL A 120 12.14 7.11 -20.80
CA VAL A 120 13.28 6.22 -20.67
C VAL A 120 13.59 6.06 -19.19
N LEU A 121 13.65 4.83 -18.71
CA LEU A 121 14.09 4.56 -17.33
C LEU A 121 15.59 4.79 -17.23
N ASP A 122 16.01 5.43 -16.17
CA ASP A 122 17.43 5.57 -15.87
C ASP A 122 18.03 4.25 -15.30
N ASP A 123 19.35 4.23 -15.18
CA ASP A 123 20.08 3.07 -14.69
C ASP A 123 19.70 2.75 -13.21
N ALA A 124 19.36 3.76 -12.41
CA ALA A 124 18.98 3.57 -11.00
C ALA A 124 17.63 2.89 -10.89
N ALA A 125 16.62 3.35 -11.65
CA ALA A 125 15.29 2.74 -11.68
C ALA A 125 15.35 1.29 -12.20
N THR A 126 16.16 1.05 -13.23
CA THR A 126 16.37 -0.28 -13.78
C THR A 126 17.05 -1.21 -12.78
N ALA A 127 18.08 -0.73 -12.07
CA ALA A 127 18.76 -1.50 -11.03
C ALA A 127 17.84 -1.76 -9.82
N GLU A 128 16.98 -0.80 -9.43
CA GLU A 128 15.99 -0.98 -8.36
C GLU A 128 15.00 -2.10 -8.71
N ALA A 129 14.48 -2.12 -9.94
CA ALA A 129 13.60 -3.18 -10.41
C ALA A 129 14.28 -4.56 -10.37
N ALA A 130 15.51 -4.67 -10.85
CA ALA A 130 16.28 -5.91 -10.86
C ALA A 130 16.56 -6.42 -9.43
N ASN A 131 17.01 -5.54 -8.52
CA ASN A 131 17.28 -5.89 -7.11
C ASN A 131 16.00 -6.34 -6.39
N SER A 132 14.88 -5.67 -6.65
CA SER A 132 13.58 -6.04 -6.09
C SER A 132 13.11 -7.38 -6.65
N ALA A 133 13.33 -7.66 -7.96
CA ALA A 133 13.04 -8.95 -8.56
C ALA A 133 13.88 -10.07 -7.94
N ASP A 134 15.16 -9.83 -7.68
CA ASP A 134 16.06 -10.77 -7.00
C ASP A 134 15.56 -11.09 -5.58
N SER A 135 15.16 -10.08 -4.82
CA SER A 135 14.63 -10.25 -3.47
C SER A 135 13.34 -11.06 -3.45
N LEU A 136 12.38 -10.72 -4.31
CA LEU A 136 11.11 -11.45 -4.45
C LEU A 136 11.34 -12.89 -4.92
N TRP A 137 12.25 -13.08 -5.86
CA TRP A 137 12.60 -14.41 -6.36
C TRP A 137 13.25 -15.28 -5.30
N ASN A 138 14.16 -14.72 -4.52
CA ASN A 138 14.80 -15.46 -3.42
C ASN A 138 13.80 -15.90 -2.34
N SER A 139 12.74 -15.13 -2.14
CA SER A 139 11.72 -15.44 -1.14
C SER A 139 10.60 -16.34 -1.66
N ASN A 140 10.24 -16.25 -2.96
CA ASN A 140 9.05 -16.88 -3.51
C ASN A 140 9.30 -17.67 -4.81
N GLY A 141 10.54 -17.88 -5.23
CA GLY A 141 10.89 -18.46 -6.54
C GLY A 141 10.28 -19.83 -6.80
N ASP A 142 10.21 -20.70 -5.78
CA ASP A 142 9.57 -22.01 -5.90
C ASP A 142 8.07 -21.89 -6.16
N LEU A 143 7.38 -20.99 -5.45
CA LEU A 143 5.95 -20.71 -5.65
C LEU A 143 5.68 -20.10 -7.02
N TYR A 144 6.50 -19.16 -7.44
CA TYR A 144 6.39 -18.55 -8.77
C TYR A 144 6.59 -19.60 -9.87
N THR A 145 7.63 -20.42 -9.77
CA THR A 145 7.91 -21.48 -10.73
C THR A 145 6.76 -22.48 -10.82
N ALA A 146 6.20 -22.89 -9.67
CA ALA A 146 5.05 -23.79 -9.62
C ALA A 146 3.80 -23.22 -10.31
N ASN A 147 3.69 -21.90 -10.39
CA ASN A 147 2.60 -21.18 -11.07
C ASN A 147 2.97 -20.70 -12.49
N GLY A 148 4.09 -21.16 -13.05
CA GLY A 148 4.51 -20.81 -14.41
C GLY A 148 5.04 -19.37 -14.56
N ILE A 149 5.39 -18.73 -13.45
CA ILE A 149 5.94 -17.38 -13.41
C ILE A 149 7.47 -17.47 -13.39
N SER A 150 8.14 -16.76 -14.29
CA SER A 150 9.60 -16.71 -14.35
C SER A 150 10.16 -15.48 -13.61
N LYS A 151 11.45 -15.52 -13.25
CA LYS A 151 12.14 -14.36 -12.67
C LYS A 151 12.08 -13.14 -13.60
N SER A 152 12.27 -13.35 -14.91
CA SER A 152 12.17 -12.26 -15.90
C SER A 152 10.76 -11.66 -15.96
N THR A 153 9.71 -12.44 -15.69
CA THR A 153 8.35 -11.92 -15.56
C THR A 153 8.23 -10.96 -14.37
N VAL A 154 8.78 -11.35 -13.22
CA VAL A 154 8.77 -10.49 -12.01
C VAL A 154 9.51 -9.19 -12.30
N GLU A 155 10.68 -9.27 -12.94
CA GLU A 155 11.45 -8.09 -13.35
C GLU A 155 10.66 -7.19 -14.31
N THR A 156 10.03 -7.77 -15.34
CA THR A 156 9.18 -7.02 -16.29
C THR A 156 8.06 -6.28 -15.60
N TYR A 157 7.40 -6.93 -14.64
CA TYR A 157 6.33 -6.32 -13.85
C TYR A 157 6.83 -5.16 -12.97
N LEU A 158 8.01 -5.31 -12.37
CA LEU A 158 8.65 -4.28 -11.55
C LEU A 158 9.18 -3.11 -12.39
N LEU A 159 9.66 -3.36 -13.60
CA LEU A 159 9.99 -2.29 -14.55
C LEU A 159 8.77 -1.46 -14.92
N ASN A 160 7.59 -2.09 -15.10
CA ASN A 160 6.35 -1.36 -15.32
C ASN A 160 5.99 -0.47 -14.11
N ALA A 161 6.22 -0.92 -12.87
CA ALA A 161 6.05 -0.09 -11.68
C ALA A 161 7.03 1.11 -11.64
N GLN A 162 8.27 0.94 -12.12
CA GLN A 162 9.19 2.08 -12.26
C GLN A 162 8.76 3.06 -13.37
N LYS A 163 8.20 2.55 -14.47
CA LYS A 163 7.59 3.39 -15.52
C LYS A 163 6.43 4.22 -14.95
N ALA A 164 5.55 3.62 -14.12
CA ALA A 164 4.47 4.34 -13.47
C ALA A 164 4.97 5.50 -12.60
N LYS A 165 6.05 5.30 -11.84
CA LYS A 165 6.71 6.38 -11.07
C LYS A 165 7.28 7.46 -12.00
N ALA A 166 7.94 7.05 -13.08
CA ALA A 166 8.55 7.97 -14.03
C ALA A 166 7.52 8.84 -14.77
N ILE A 167 6.34 8.32 -15.09
CA ILE A 167 5.23 9.07 -15.72
C ILE A 167 4.86 10.31 -14.89
N LEU A 168 4.83 10.20 -13.57
CA LEU A 168 4.55 11.36 -12.70
C LEU A 168 5.56 12.48 -12.94
N ASN A 169 6.84 12.12 -13.01
CA ASN A 169 7.90 13.10 -13.24
C ASN A 169 7.92 13.63 -14.68
N LEU A 170 7.65 12.77 -15.67
CA LEU A 170 7.54 13.14 -17.08
C LEU A 170 6.33 14.07 -17.34
N THR A 171 5.31 13.99 -16.51
CA THR A 171 4.10 14.81 -16.63
C THR A 171 4.21 16.07 -15.78
N TYR A 172 4.50 15.94 -14.49
CA TYR A 172 4.37 17.01 -13.50
C TYR A 172 5.72 17.55 -12.98
N GLY A 173 6.85 16.91 -13.33
CA GLY A 173 8.18 17.40 -12.98
C GLY A 173 8.53 18.72 -13.66
N ALA A 174 9.63 19.34 -13.26
CA ALA A 174 10.05 20.67 -13.76
C ALA A 174 10.16 20.76 -15.29
N ASP A 175 10.57 19.68 -15.96
CA ASP A 175 10.69 19.55 -17.41
C ASP A 175 9.55 18.72 -18.03
N GLY A 176 8.48 18.47 -17.25
CA GLY A 176 7.35 17.64 -17.67
C GLY A 176 6.41 18.32 -18.67
N THR A 177 5.48 17.54 -19.21
CA THR A 177 4.48 18.04 -20.19
C THR A 177 3.46 19.01 -19.57
N SER A 178 3.25 18.92 -18.24
CA SER A 178 2.34 19.78 -17.44
C SER A 178 2.97 20.06 -16.08
N PRO A 179 4.09 20.81 -16.03
CA PRO A 179 4.84 20.98 -14.78
C PRO A 179 4.02 21.71 -13.73
N VAL A 180 4.08 21.20 -12.48
CA VAL A 180 3.52 21.89 -11.32
C VAL A 180 4.42 23.09 -11.00
N THR A 181 3.84 24.28 -10.90
CA THR A 181 4.58 25.48 -10.54
C THR A 181 4.90 25.51 -9.04
N GLU A 182 5.96 26.23 -8.66
CA GLU A 182 6.31 26.43 -7.25
C GLU A 182 5.15 27.11 -6.48
N ALA A 183 4.39 27.99 -7.14
CA ALA A 183 3.24 28.65 -6.52
C ALA A 183 2.11 27.64 -6.21
N GLU A 184 1.78 26.76 -7.14
CA GLU A 184 0.77 25.69 -6.93
C GLU A 184 1.20 24.72 -5.83
N TYR A 185 2.48 24.31 -5.84
CA TYR A 185 3.03 23.45 -4.79
C TYR A 185 2.98 24.13 -3.42
N THR A 186 3.37 25.41 -3.35
CA THR A 186 3.35 26.19 -2.10
C THR A 186 1.92 26.38 -1.60
N ASP A 187 0.99 26.64 -2.51
CA ASP A 187 -0.44 26.78 -2.18
C ASP A 187 -1.01 25.48 -1.59
N TYR A 188 -0.75 24.34 -2.24
CA TYR A 188 -1.16 23.04 -1.75
C TYR A 188 -0.57 22.71 -0.37
N VAL A 189 0.75 22.93 -0.19
CA VAL A 189 1.39 22.65 1.10
C VAL A 189 0.83 23.54 2.23
N ASN A 190 0.55 24.80 1.95
CA ASN A 190 0.07 25.74 2.97
C ASN A 190 -1.42 25.63 3.28
N ASN A 191 -2.24 25.21 2.34
CA ASN A 191 -3.69 25.22 2.48
C ASN A 191 -4.31 23.84 2.68
N ASP A 192 -3.66 22.78 2.18
CA ASP A 192 -4.22 21.42 2.18
C ASP A 192 -3.44 20.45 3.07
N CYS A 193 -2.17 20.77 3.40
CA CYS A 193 -1.33 19.90 4.21
C CYS A 193 -1.24 20.37 5.66
N TYR A 194 -1.03 19.41 6.57
CA TYR A 194 -0.86 19.66 8.01
C TYR A 194 0.53 19.21 8.44
N TYR A 195 1.30 20.10 9.02
CA TYR A 195 2.54 19.74 9.70
C TYR A 195 2.21 19.37 11.14
N VAL A 196 2.38 18.10 11.48
CA VAL A 196 1.99 17.57 12.80
C VAL A 196 3.22 17.09 13.54
N GLU A 197 3.35 17.53 14.77
CA GLU A 197 4.32 17.05 15.76
C GLU A 197 3.61 16.13 16.74
N THR A 198 4.17 14.94 16.98
CA THR A 198 3.53 13.92 17.81
C THR A 198 4.47 13.38 18.86
N VAL A 199 3.93 13.09 20.04
CA VAL A 199 4.52 12.17 21.01
C VAL A 199 3.56 10.99 21.19
N GLN A 200 4.04 9.78 20.90
CA GLN A 200 3.24 8.56 20.99
C GLN A 200 3.37 7.92 22.36
N PHE A 201 2.24 7.54 22.92
CA PHE A 201 2.17 6.83 24.19
C PHE A 201 1.72 5.38 23.96
N PRO A 202 2.55 4.37 24.32
CA PRO A 202 2.19 2.98 24.06
C PRO A 202 1.06 2.50 24.97
N LEU A 203 0.09 1.81 24.38
CA LEU A 203 -1.00 1.11 25.09
C LEU A 203 -0.79 -0.40 25.11
N VAL A 204 0.42 -0.86 24.78
CA VAL A 204 0.84 -2.26 24.78
C VAL A 204 2.06 -2.41 25.67
N ASN A 205 2.03 -3.35 26.60
CA ASN A 205 3.23 -3.79 27.30
C ASN A 205 4.00 -4.77 26.41
N TYR A 206 5.11 -4.33 25.85
CA TYR A 206 5.90 -5.14 24.91
C TYR A 206 6.61 -6.35 25.56
N SER A 207 6.72 -6.39 26.90
CA SER A 207 7.32 -7.53 27.60
C SER A 207 6.32 -8.68 27.81
N SER A 208 5.04 -8.36 28.05
CA SER A 208 3.96 -9.33 28.27
C SER A 208 3.00 -9.47 27.10
N TYR A 209 3.12 -8.61 26.09
CA TYR A 209 2.19 -8.47 24.96
C TYR A 209 0.73 -8.23 25.41
N SER A 210 0.53 -7.65 26.59
CA SER A 210 -0.78 -7.30 27.10
C SER A 210 -1.18 -5.88 26.72
N LEU A 211 -2.47 -5.70 26.40
CA LEU A 211 -3.05 -4.38 26.18
C LEU A 211 -3.25 -3.66 27.52
N ALA A 212 -3.26 -2.33 27.48
CA ALA A 212 -3.58 -1.49 28.62
C ALA A 212 -4.99 -1.80 29.13
N THR A 213 -5.14 -1.91 30.45
CA THR A 213 -6.45 -1.89 31.12
C THR A 213 -7.08 -0.51 31.02
N ASP A 214 -8.38 -0.38 31.29
CA ASP A 214 -9.04 0.93 31.24
C ASP A 214 -8.48 1.92 32.28
N ASP A 215 -8.07 1.45 33.45
CA ASP A 215 -7.38 2.28 34.44
C ASP A 215 -6.01 2.76 33.96
N GLN A 216 -5.25 1.90 33.27
CA GLN A 216 -3.96 2.27 32.65
C GLN A 216 -4.14 3.24 31.51
N LYS A 217 -5.16 3.06 30.66
CA LYS A 217 -5.49 4.01 29.56
C LYS A 217 -5.79 5.39 30.15
N SER A 218 -6.66 5.48 31.14
CA SER A 218 -7.00 6.75 31.78
C SER A 218 -5.78 7.44 32.38
N GLN A 219 -4.88 6.68 33.00
CA GLN A 219 -3.63 7.23 33.55
C GLN A 219 -2.70 7.74 32.45
N ILE A 220 -2.63 7.03 31.30
CA ILE A 220 -1.81 7.43 30.16
C ILE A 220 -2.41 8.66 29.46
N GLU A 221 -3.74 8.75 29.37
CA GLU A 221 -4.46 9.94 28.86
C GLU A 221 -4.13 11.19 29.69
N ASP A 222 -4.11 11.09 31.03
CA ASP A 222 -3.71 12.17 31.92
C ASP A 222 -2.26 12.61 31.68
N ILE A 223 -1.35 11.64 31.47
CA ILE A 223 0.06 11.91 31.14
C ILE A 223 0.18 12.59 29.76
N ALA A 224 -0.57 12.11 28.78
CA ALA A 224 -0.59 12.69 27.43
C ALA A 224 -1.14 14.13 27.44
N ALA A 225 -2.19 14.39 28.23
CA ALA A 225 -2.74 15.74 28.40
C ALA A 225 -1.72 16.72 29.03
N GLN A 226 -0.93 16.25 30.01
CA GLN A 226 0.15 17.08 30.59
C GLN A 226 1.27 17.36 29.57
N CYS A 227 1.67 16.34 28.78
CA CYS A 227 2.64 16.49 27.70
C CYS A 227 2.16 17.51 26.66
N LEU A 228 0.91 17.41 26.24
CA LEU A 228 0.31 18.34 25.28
C LEU A 228 0.27 19.77 25.84
N ALA A 229 -0.09 19.97 27.10
CA ALA A 229 -0.11 21.29 27.73
C ALA A 229 1.29 21.91 27.74
N GLU A 230 2.34 21.13 28.09
CA GLU A 230 3.72 21.62 28.05
C GLU A 230 4.16 21.99 26.62
N LEU A 231 3.82 21.16 25.61
CA LEU A 231 4.14 21.44 24.20
C LEU A 231 3.43 22.72 23.72
N ASN A 232 2.16 22.92 24.06
CA ASN A 232 1.39 24.10 23.67
C ASN A 232 1.94 25.39 24.33
N GLU A 233 2.41 25.33 25.58
CA GLU A 233 3.08 26.46 26.22
C GLU A 233 4.38 26.84 25.49
N GLN A 234 5.11 25.85 24.98
CA GLN A 234 6.36 26.05 24.24
C GLN A 234 6.13 26.48 22.80
N ALA A 235 5.04 26.02 22.15
CA ALA A 235 4.68 26.41 20.77
C ALA A 235 4.31 27.89 20.64
N THR A 236 3.83 28.54 21.70
CA THR A 236 3.57 29.98 21.72
C THR A 236 4.84 30.86 21.83
N ALA A 237 5.99 30.25 22.13
CA ALA A 237 7.29 30.91 22.06
C ALA A 237 7.83 30.81 20.62
N GLU A 238 8.25 31.90 20.00
CA GLU A 238 8.78 32.02 18.61
C GLU A 238 9.94 31.04 18.26
N THR A 239 10.24 30.07 19.11
CA THR A 239 11.31 29.07 19.01
C THR A 239 10.85 27.66 19.28
N ALA A 240 9.66 27.26 18.79
CA ALA A 240 9.29 25.85 18.78
C ALA A 240 10.35 25.06 17.97
N SER A 241 11.24 24.39 18.69
CA SER A 241 12.31 23.60 18.10
C SER A 241 12.02 22.12 18.31
N ASN A 242 12.45 21.26 17.37
CA ASN A 242 12.44 19.81 17.53
C ASN A 242 12.98 19.35 18.92
N SER A 243 13.78 20.19 19.58
CA SER A 243 14.31 19.90 20.91
C SER A 243 13.22 19.89 22.00
N ALA A 244 12.15 20.69 21.87
CA ALA A 244 11.03 20.71 22.79
C ALA A 244 10.23 19.40 22.73
N LEU A 245 9.95 18.94 21.51
CA LEU A 245 9.26 17.67 21.25
C LEU A 245 10.01 16.47 21.83
N TYR A 246 11.31 16.39 21.57
CA TYR A 246 12.17 15.31 22.12
C TYR A 246 12.29 15.39 23.64
N THR A 247 12.35 16.61 24.20
CA THR A 247 12.38 16.81 25.68
C THR A 247 11.07 16.34 26.30
N ALA A 248 9.94 16.68 25.71
CA ALA A 248 8.63 16.21 26.17
C ALA A 248 8.54 14.67 26.10
N ALA A 249 8.97 14.05 25.02
CA ALA A 249 9.02 12.60 24.93
C ALA A 249 9.89 11.97 26.02
N MET A 250 11.08 12.51 26.27
CA MET A 250 11.97 12.01 27.33
C MET A 250 11.37 12.17 28.74
N ASN A 251 10.53 13.18 28.96
CA ASN A 251 9.88 13.42 30.24
C ASN A 251 8.64 12.54 30.46
N TYR A 252 7.79 12.37 29.45
CA TYR A 252 6.45 11.81 29.62
C TYR A 252 6.32 10.34 29.17
N VAL A 253 7.05 9.90 28.13
CA VAL A 253 6.97 8.50 27.66
C VAL A 253 7.42 7.50 28.74
N PRO A 254 8.50 7.72 29.54
CA PRO A 254 8.86 6.83 30.62
C PRO A 254 7.78 6.71 31.70
N GLN A 255 6.99 7.78 31.95
CA GLN A 255 5.88 7.75 32.89
C GLN A 255 4.75 6.84 32.38
N ALA A 256 4.38 6.97 31.09
CA ALA A 256 3.38 6.10 30.49
C ALA A 256 3.84 4.64 30.43
N MET A 257 5.10 4.39 30.13
CA MET A 257 5.69 3.04 30.21
C MET A 257 5.61 2.46 31.63
N SER A 258 5.88 3.28 32.65
CA SER A 258 5.75 2.86 34.06
C SER A 258 4.31 2.52 34.42
N ALA A 259 3.31 3.28 33.93
CA ALA A 259 1.91 2.97 34.09
C ALA A 259 1.53 1.63 33.46
N MET A 260 2.20 1.25 32.37
CA MET A 260 2.06 -0.06 31.72
C MET A 260 2.84 -1.19 32.45
N GLY A 261 3.55 -0.91 33.54
CA GLY A 261 4.43 -1.88 34.19
C GLY A 261 5.70 -2.20 33.39
N SER A 262 6.12 -1.30 32.51
CA SER A 262 7.34 -1.39 31.71
C SER A 262 8.29 -0.23 32.05
N THR A 263 9.53 -0.32 31.59
CA THR A 263 10.52 0.74 31.75
C THR A 263 11.21 1.02 30.43
N ILE A 264 11.58 2.27 30.20
CA ILE A 264 12.38 2.71 29.08
C ILE A 264 13.41 3.74 29.58
N GLU A 265 14.60 3.72 29.04
CA GLU A 265 15.58 4.78 29.28
C GLU A 265 15.11 6.09 28.60
N SER A 266 15.20 7.21 29.31
CA SER A 266 14.74 8.51 28.77
C SER A 266 15.35 8.85 27.42
N ALA A 267 16.61 8.49 27.17
CA ALA A 267 17.26 8.69 25.89
C ALA A 267 16.62 7.88 24.73
N GLN A 268 15.97 6.77 25.03
CA GLN A 268 15.25 5.97 24.02
C GLN A 268 13.83 6.49 23.78
N ALA A 269 13.29 7.29 24.70
CA ALA A 269 11.96 7.86 24.55
C ALA A 269 11.84 8.84 23.37
N VAL A 270 12.97 9.37 22.86
CA VAL A 270 12.99 10.21 21.65
C VAL A 270 12.44 9.50 20.40
N TYR A 271 12.49 8.17 20.36
CA TYR A 271 11.92 7.39 19.24
C TYR A 271 10.38 7.37 19.21
N TYR A 272 9.73 7.86 20.29
CA TYR A 272 8.29 8.03 20.38
C TYR A 272 7.84 9.44 19.96
N ALA A 273 8.78 10.31 19.60
CA ALA A 273 8.51 11.64 19.09
C ALA A 273 8.83 11.70 17.60
N GLY A 274 8.03 12.43 16.86
CA GLY A 274 8.26 12.62 15.44
C GLY A 274 7.47 13.80 14.90
N SER A 275 7.89 14.30 13.76
CA SER A 275 7.18 15.31 13.00
C SER A 275 7.02 14.86 11.56
N LYS A 276 5.86 15.12 10.97
CA LYS A 276 5.56 14.77 9.59
C LYS A 276 4.59 15.78 9.00
N LEU A 277 4.81 16.10 7.72
CA LEU A 277 3.81 16.76 6.90
C LEU A 277 2.80 15.70 6.43
N TYR A 278 1.53 15.90 6.73
CA TYR A 278 0.43 15.04 6.32
C TYR A 278 -0.32 15.69 5.16
N THR A 279 -0.53 14.93 4.10
CA THR A 279 -1.45 15.29 3.01
C THR A 279 -2.88 14.91 3.38
N PRO A 280 -3.92 15.41 2.68
CA PRO A 280 -5.29 14.93 2.85
C PRO A 280 -5.44 13.41 2.72
N ASP A 281 -4.69 12.80 1.79
CA ASP A 281 -4.69 11.34 1.59
C ASP A 281 -4.06 10.59 2.77
N ASP A 282 -2.94 11.10 3.33
CA ASP A 282 -2.37 10.54 4.55
C ASP A 282 -3.40 10.56 5.70
N LEU A 283 -4.10 11.70 5.88
CA LEU A 283 -5.09 11.87 6.94
C LEU A 283 -6.30 10.96 6.75
N SER A 284 -6.76 10.77 5.52
CA SER A 284 -7.86 9.87 5.20
C SER A 284 -7.56 8.41 5.59
N SER A 285 -6.28 8.03 5.62
CA SER A 285 -5.84 6.69 6.00
C SER A 285 -5.94 6.38 7.49
N PHE A 286 -6.04 7.41 8.35
CA PHE A 286 -6.22 7.21 9.79
C PHE A 286 -7.60 6.67 10.17
N GLY A 287 -8.60 6.78 9.27
CA GLY A 287 -9.93 6.18 9.38
C GLY A 287 -10.70 6.47 10.68
N GLY A 288 -11.99 6.76 10.60
CA GLY A 288 -12.88 6.90 11.75
C GLY A 288 -12.42 7.94 12.78
N ASP A 289 -12.46 7.57 14.05
CA ASP A 289 -12.19 8.47 15.19
C ASP A 289 -10.75 9.04 15.21
N GLY A 290 -9.79 8.35 14.58
CA GLY A 290 -8.40 8.83 14.49
C GLY A 290 -8.25 10.09 13.64
N TYR A 291 -8.98 10.17 12.53
CA TYR A 291 -9.01 11.36 11.68
C TYR A 291 -9.63 12.55 12.38
N ASN A 292 -10.79 12.34 13.00
CA ASN A 292 -11.50 13.41 13.72
C ASN A 292 -10.67 13.95 14.90
N ASN A 293 -9.95 13.09 15.62
CA ASN A 293 -9.08 13.49 16.72
C ASN A 293 -7.85 14.31 16.26
N LEU A 294 -7.46 14.22 14.99
CA LEU A 294 -6.38 15.03 14.43
C LEU A 294 -6.86 16.36 13.84
N THR A 295 -8.08 16.39 13.30
CA THR A 295 -8.60 17.57 12.59
C THR A 295 -9.47 18.45 13.47
N ASP A 296 -10.28 17.91 14.36
CA ASP A 296 -11.14 18.70 15.27
C ASP A 296 -10.39 19.64 16.23
N PRO A 297 -9.17 19.32 16.72
CA PRO A 297 -8.39 20.27 17.53
C PRO A 297 -7.68 21.34 16.72
N LEU A 298 -7.69 21.27 15.38
CA LEU A 298 -6.99 22.20 14.49
C LEU A 298 -7.95 23.24 13.87
N ASP A 299 -9.27 23.08 14.03
CA ASP A 299 -10.31 24.04 13.71
C ASP A 299 -10.59 24.98 14.93
#